data_f7a9fe44610ca8d1ea0247664c16f989
#
_entry.id   f7a9fe44610ca8d1ea0247664c16f989
#
_cell.length_a   1.000
_cell.length_b   1.000
_cell.length_c   1.000
_cell.angle_alpha   90.00
_cell.angle_beta   90.00
_cell.angle_gamma   90.00
#
_symmetry.space_group_name_H-M   'P 1'
#
loop_
_entity.id
_entity.type
_entity.pdbx_description
1 polymer ?
#
loop_
_entity_poly.entity_id
_entity_poly.type
_entity_poly.pdbx_seq_one_letter_code
_entity_poly.pdbx_strand_id
1 'polypeptide(L)'
;MNGIESFANTILKEACRVQASDLHIVPRKKDVVIQLRIGKDLMTKQYIEKEFGEKLVSHFKFLASMDIGERRKPQNGSLYLQMDGQEVYLRLSTLPTVYQESLVIRLHLQASIQPLSHLSLFPSTAKKLLSFLHYSHGLLVFTGPTGSGKTTTMYALLEVIRKKKTRRIVTLEDPVEKRNDDVLQIQINEKAGITYEAGLKAILRHDPDVILVGEIRDEETAKIAIRASLTGHLVMTTLHTNDAKGAILRLSSFTKFEICSRSLRFLHKV
;
A
#
# COMPACT_ATOMS: atom_id res chain seq x y z
N MET A 1 -22.21 25.61 2.60
CA MET A 1 -21.41 24.45 2.15
C MET A 1 -19.97 24.80 1.83
N ASN A 2 -19.69 25.97 1.26
CA ASN A 2 -18.31 26.35 0.85
C ASN A 2 -17.25 26.39 1.97
N GLY A 3 -17.61 26.56 3.23
CA GLY A 3 -16.63 26.66 4.31
C GLY A 3 -15.98 25.33 4.73
N ILE A 4 -16.73 24.21 4.78
CA ILE A 4 -16.22 22.90 5.22
C ILE A 4 -15.28 22.31 4.16
N GLU A 5 -15.68 22.33 2.90
CA GLU A 5 -14.88 21.82 1.79
C GLU A 5 -13.57 22.60 1.63
N SER A 6 -13.66 23.93 1.64
CA SER A 6 -12.46 24.80 1.58
C SER A 6 -11.52 24.54 2.75
N PHE A 7 -12.07 24.36 3.95
CA PHE A 7 -11.28 24.06 5.14
C PHE A 7 -10.64 22.66 5.05
N ALA A 8 -11.41 21.63 4.64
CA ALA A 8 -10.89 20.28 4.44
C ALA A 8 -9.72 20.27 3.44
N ASN A 9 -9.89 20.95 2.30
CA ASN A 9 -8.83 21.08 1.29
C ASN A 9 -7.60 21.81 1.84
N THR A 10 -7.81 22.89 2.61
CA THR A 10 -6.70 23.68 3.18
C THR A 10 -5.87 22.84 4.16
N ILE A 11 -6.54 22.08 5.05
CA ILE A 11 -5.83 21.31 6.04
C ILE A 11 -5.11 20.10 5.44
N LEU A 12 -5.69 19.47 4.40
CA LEU A 12 -5.03 18.40 3.66
C LEU A 12 -3.81 18.91 2.89
N LYS A 13 -3.92 20.07 2.21
CA LYS A 13 -2.77 20.69 1.52
C LYS A 13 -1.64 21.00 2.48
N GLU A 14 -1.97 21.52 3.64
CA GLU A 14 -0.98 21.79 4.68
C GLU A 14 -0.33 20.50 5.18
N ALA A 15 -1.12 19.45 5.48
CA ALA A 15 -0.61 18.15 5.88
C ALA A 15 0.35 17.59 4.82
N CYS A 16 0.01 17.70 3.53
CA CYS A 16 0.89 17.29 2.44
C CYS A 16 2.19 18.11 2.41
N ARG A 17 2.10 19.44 2.55
CA ARG A 17 3.26 20.34 2.51
C ARG A 17 4.28 20.06 3.62
N VAL A 18 3.80 19.74 4.83
CA VAL A 18 4.67 19.40 5.96
C VAL A 18 5.03 17.92 6.01
N GLN A 19 4.64 17.14 4.99
CA GLN A 19 4.85 15.69 4.90
C GLN A 19 4.32 14.92 6.12
N ALA A 20 3.17 15.33 6.62
CA ALA A 20 2.52 14.62 7.71
C ALA A 20 2.11 13.22 7.26
N SER A 21 2.34 12.23 8.11
CA SER A 21 1.88 10.85 7.87
C SER A 21 0.39 10.68 8.14
N ASP A 22 -0.12 11.39 9.17
CA ASP A 22 -1.51 11.27 9.58
C ASP A 22 -2.07 12.64 10.01
N LEU A 23 -3.35 12.86 9.67
CA LEU A 23 -4.18 13.95 10.15
C LEU A 23 -5.21 13.36 11.12
N HIS A 24 -5.26 13.86 12.33
CA HIS A 24 -6.18 13.43 13.38
C HIS A 24 -7.22 14.52 13.64
N ILE A 25 -8.50 14.14 13.66
CA ILE A 25 -9.64 14.97 14.04
C ILE A 25 -10.24 14.31 15.27
N VAL A 26 -9.97 14.86 16.45
CA VAL A 26 -10.26 14.22 17.73
C VAL A 26 -11.28 15.05 18.51
N PRO A 27 -12.51 14.53 18.75
CA PRO A 27 -13.51 15.23 19.52
C PRO A 27 -13.17 15.23 21.01
N ARG A 28 -13.44 16.34 21.67
CA ARG A 28 -13.30 16.53 23.10
C ARG A 28 -14.60 17.06 23.73
N LYS A 29 -14.62 17.27 25.02
CA LYS A 29 -15.81 17.74 25.74
C LYS A 29 -16.35 19.08 25.22
N LYS A 30 -15.46 20.02 24.90
CA LYS A 30 -15.85 21.40 24.51
C LYS A 30 -15.63 21.70 23.03
N ASP A 31 -14.69 21.04 22.38
CA ASP A 31 -14.18 21.36 21.04
C ASP A 31 -13.74 20.09 20.30
N VAL A 32 -13.23 20.25 19.11
CA VAL A 32 -12.52 19.23 18.33
C VAL A 32 -11.10 19.74 18.08
N VAL A 33 -10.12 18.91 18.40
CA VAL A 33 -8.71 19.23 18.11
C VAL A 33 -8.27 18.58 16.81
N ILE A 34 -7.55 19.35 16.00
CA ILE A 34 -6.91 18.90 14.78
C ILE A 34 -5.43 18.80 15.00
N GLN A 35 -4.86 17.63 14.71
CA GLN A 35 -3.46 17.34 14.93
C GLN A 35 -2.83 16.69 13.70
N LEU A 36 -1.57 16.99 13.45
CA LEU A 36 -0.76 16.40 12.40
C LEU A 36 0.36 15.56 13.01
N ARG A 37 0.56 14.36 12.48
CA ARG A 37 1.71 13.53 12.83
C ARG A 37 2.83 13.78 11.83
N ILE A 38 3.96 14.27 12.31
CA ILE A 38 5.14 14.55 11.51
C ILE A 38 6.29 13.74 12.09
N GLY A 39 6.69 12.69 11.39
CA GLY A 39 7.63 11.71 11.93
C GLY A 39 7.07 11.01 13.17
N LYS A 40 7.72 11.19 14.33
CA LYS A 40 7.26 10.63 15.60
C LYS A 40 6.39 11.58 16.42
N ASP A 41 6.37 12.86 16.06
CA ASP A 41 5.72 13.91 16.84
C ASP A 41 4.28 14.14 16.40
N LEU A 42 3.40 14.38 17.37
CA LEU A 42 2.01 14.75 17.17
C LEU A 42 1.84 16.22 17.48
N MET A 43 1.64 17.04 16.47
CA MET A 43 1.54 18.48 16.58
C MET A 43 0.09 18.94 16.53
N THR A 44 -0.34 19.70 17.54
CA THR A 44 -1.66 20.34 17.52
C THR A 44 -1.63 21.51 16.55
N LYS A 45 -2.54 21.47 15.57
CA LYS A 45 -2.67 22.53 14.57
C LYS A 45 -3.62 23.61 15.03
N GLN A 46 -4.84 23.20 15.42
CA GLN A 46 -5.87 24.13 15.88
C GLN A 46 -7.01 23.41 16.58
N TYR A 47 -7.86 24.21 17.24
CA TYR A 47 -9.11 23.79 17.83
C TYR A 47 -10.24 24.38 17.01
N ILE A 48 -11.31 23.62 16.80
CA ILE A 48 -12.50 24.04 16.07
C ILE A 48 -13.75 23.75 16.91
N GLU A 49 -14.82 24.43 16.59
CA GLU A 49 -16.11 24.22 17.23
C GLU A 49 -16.62 22.79 16.96
N LYS A 50 -17.35 22.25 17.92
CA LYS A 50 -17.84 20.88 17.91
C LYS A 50 -18.70 20.58 16.70
N GLU A 51 -19.67 21.46 16.40
CA GLU A 51 -20.57 21.32 15.25
C GLU A 51 -19.83 21.38 13.92
N PHE A 52 -18.80 22.24 13.82
CA PHE A 52 -17.95 22.31 12.64
C PHE A 52 -17.14 21.03 12.46
N GLY A 53 -16.60 20.46 13.56
CA GLY A 53 -15.88 19.20 13.53
C GLY A 53 -16.74 18.02 13.09
N GLU A 54 -18.00 17.94 13.55
CA GLU A 54 -18.94 16.91 13.08
C GLU A 54 -19.21 16.98 11.58
N LYS A 55 -19.43 18.19 11.07
CA LYS A 55 -19.63 18.43 9.63
C LYS A 55 -18.39 18.06 8.84
N LEU A 56 -17.19 18.34 9.39
CA LEU A 56 -15.91 17.99 8.75
C LEU A 56 -15.72 16.47 8.68
N VAL A 57 -16.00 15.72 9.75
CA VAL A 57 -15.96 14.25 9.74
C VAL A 57 -16.97 13.70 8.74
N SER A 58 -18.20 14.22 8.71
CA SER A 58 -19.25 13.80 7.78
C SER A 58 -18.83 14.05 6.31
N HIS A 59 -18.18 15.18 6.04
CA HIS A 59 -17.65 15.51 4.73
C HIS A 59 -16.58 14.50 4.27
N PHE A 60 -15.64 14.15 5.13
CA PHE A 60 -14.62 13.15 4.81
C PHE A 60 -15.22 11.74 4.64
N LYS A 61 -16.22 11.37 5.45
CA LYS A 61 -16.96 10.10 5.27
C LYS A 61 -17.64 10.05 3.91
N PHE A 62 -18.28 11.14 3.49
CA PHE A 62 -18.90 11.25 2.17
C PHE A 62 -17.88 11.03 1.04
N LEU A 63 -16.75 11.74 1.08
CA LEU A 63 -15.70 11.62 0.07
C LEU A 63 -15.12 10.19 -0.02
N ALA A 64 -15.04 9.49 1.11
CA ALA A 64 -14.48 8.14 1.19
C ALA A 64 -15.55 7.03 1.03
N SER A 65 -16.77 7.37 0.60
CA SER A 65 -17.90 6.44 0.43
C SER A 65 -18.22 5.62 1.70
N MET A 66 -18.05 6.24 2.86
CA MET A 66 -18.40 5.69 4.18
C MET A 66 -19.85 6.04 4.53
N ASP A 67 -20.47 5.29 5.41
CA ASP A 67 -21.83 5.58 5.90
C ASP A 67 -21.82 6.79 6.85
N ILE A 68 -22.42 7.91 6.40
CA ILE A 68 -22.49 9.16 7.18
C ILE A 68 -23.43 9.01 8.38
N GLY A 69 -24.48 8.19 8.26
CA GLY A 69 -25.49 7.99 9.30
C GLY A 69 -25.04 7.08 10.43
N GLU A 70 -24.18 6.11 10.16
CA GLU A 70 -23.65 5.21 11.18
C GLU A 70 -22.48 5.87 11.93
N ARG A 71 -22.68 6.12 13.23
CA ARG A 71 -21.71 6.80 14.10
C ARG A 71 -21.25 5.96 15.27
N ARG A 72 -21.81 4.76 15.44
CA ARG A 72 -21.59 3.88 16.58
C ARG A 72 -20.64 2.72 16.29
N LYS A 73 -20.25 2.54 15.02
CA LYS A 73 -19.34 1.49 14.59
C LYS A 73 -18.10 2.08 13.94
N PRO A 74 -16.92 1.49 14.17
CA PRO A 74 -15.73 1.84 13.42
C PRO A 74 -15.97 1.63 11.92
N GLN A 75 -15.45 2.55 11.11
CA GLN A 75 -15.53 2.46 9.66
C GLN A 75 -14.16 2.75 9.05
N ASN A 76 -13.90 2.16 7.90
CA ASN A 76 -12.73 2.43 7.09
C ASN A 76 -13.15 2.84 5.69
N GLY A 77 -12.43 3.78 5.12
CA GLY A 77 -12.64 4.25 3.75
C GLY A 77 -11.32 4.68 3.13
N SER A 78 -11.35 4.94 1.84
CA SER A 78 -10.20 5.47 1.13
C SER A 78 -10.63 6.29 -0.07
N LEU A 79 -9.77 7.23 -0.47
CA LEU A 79 -9.98 8.03 -1.68
C LEU A 79 -8.66 8.54 -2.24
N TYR A 80 -8.69 8.91 -3.52
CA TYR A 80 -7.60 9.60 -4.18
C TYR A 80 -7.98 11.06 -4.41
N LEU A 81 -7.09 11.98 -4.11
CA LEU A 81 -7.27 13.41 -4.36
C LEU A 81 -6.07 13.98 -5.12
N GLN A 82 -6.37 14.91 -6.03
CA GLN A 82 -5.32 15.72 -6.67
C GLN A 82 -5.03 16.95 -5.81
N MET A 83 -3.78 17.07 -5.33
CA MET A 83 -3.32 18.18 -4.51
C MET A 83 -2.04 18.76 -5.09
N ASP A 84 -2.13 20.03 -5.52
CA ASP A 84 -0.98 20.78 -6.08
C ASP A 84 -0.24 19.99 -7.19
N GLY A 85 -1.01 19.31 -8.06
CA GLY A 85 -0.48 18.52 -9.18
C GLY A 85 0.04 17.14 -8.82
N GLN A 86 -0.09 16.72 -7.55
CA GLN A 86 0.26 15.37 -7.10
C GLN A 86 -1.00 14.59 -6.68
N GLU A 87 -1.05 13.33 -7.05
CA GLU A 87 -2.08 12.43 -6.55
C GLU A 87 -1.72 11.97 -5.14
N VAL A 88 -2.63 12.13 -4.20
CA VAL A 88 -2.50 11.71 -2.80
C VAL A 88 -3.54 10.63 -2.52
N TYR A 89 -3.10 9.48 -2.04
CA TYR A 89 -3.99 8.45 -1.56
C TYR A 89 -4.22 8.62 -0.06
N LEU A 90 -5.49 8.70 0.33
CA LEU A 90 -5.92 8.87 1.71
C LEU A 90 -6.62 7.61 2.20
N ARG A 91 -6.21 7.11 3.37
CA ARG A 91 -6.93 6.07 4.11
C ARG A 91 -7.58 6.70 5.33
N LEU A 92 -8.86 6.50 5.46
CA LEU A 92 -9.66 7.06 6.54
C LEU A 92 -10.10 5.96 7.49
N SER A 93 -10.04 6.24 8.77
CA SER A 93 -10.59 5.36 9.80
C SER A 93 -11.34 6.18 10.84
N THR A 94 -12.61 5.85 11.08
CA THR A 94 -13.38 6.44 12.17
C THR A 94 -13.47 5.50 13.35
N LEU A 95 -13.47 6.09 14.54
CA LEU A 95 -13.66 5.37 15.78
C LEU A 95 -14.67 6.12 16.66
N PRO A 96 -15.78 5.49 17.07
CA PRO A 96 -16.69 6.07 18.06
C PRO A 96 -15.97 6.34 19.37
N THR A 97 -16.18 7.51 19.94
CA THR A 97 -15.63 7.90 21.24
C THR A 97 -16.73 8.37 22.18
N VAL A 98 -16.39 8.65 23.43
CA VAL A 98 -17.35 9.16 24.45
C VAL A 98 -17.98 10.50 24.03
N TYR A 99 -17.27 11.30 23.24
CA TYR A 99 -17.78 12.62 22.85
C TYR A 99 -18.40 12.65 21.44
N GLN A 100 -17.87 11.88 20.50
CA GLN A 100 -18.35 11.75 19.11
C GLN A 100 -17.41 10.80 18.33
N GLU A 101 -17.49 10.77 16.99
CA GLU A 101 -16.53 10.04 16.16
C GLU A 101 -15.19 10.79 16.06
N SER A 102 -14.10 10.09 16.34
CA SER A 102 -12.76 10.50 15.95
C SER A 102 -12.49 10.03 14.51
N LEU A 103 -11.77 10.82 13.74
CA LEU A 103 -11.33 10.47 12.41
C LEU A 103 -9.81 10.59 12.32
N VAL A 104 -9.17 9.54 11.79
CA VAL A 104 -7.76 9.58 11.39
C VAL A 104 -7.68 9.42 9.88
N ILE A 105 -6.96 10.31 9.25
CA ILE A 105 -6.67 10.28 7.81
C ILE A 105 -5.17 10.05 7.65
N ARG A 106 -4.80 8.88 7.16
CA ARG A 106 -3.42 8.57 6.78
C ARG A 106 -3.16 9.06 5.36
N LEU A 107 -2.10 9.85 5.19
CA LEU A 107 -1.69 10.40 3.92
C LEU A 107 -0.57 9.55 3.31
N HIS A 108 -0.85 8.97 2.16
CA HIS A 108 0.17 8.33 1.34
C HIS A 108 0.53 9.29 0.20
N LEU A 109 1.52 10.13 0.47
CA LEU A 109 2.07 11.03 -0.55
C LEU A 109 2.79 10.15 -1.59
N GLN A 110 2.41 10.27 -2.85
CA GLN A 110 3.10 9.55 -3.90
C GLN A 110 4.52 10.13 -4.08
N ALA A 111 5.47 9.59 -3.35
CA ALA A 111 6.86 9.86 -3.66
C ALA A 111 7.17 9.37 -5.09
N SER A 112 7.94 10.15 -5.85
CA SER A 112 8.46 9.68 -7.14
C SER A 112 9.19 8.36 -6.93
N ILE A 113 8.97 7.37 -7.82
CA ILE A 113 9.71 6.10 -7.75
C ILE A 113 11.19 6.45 -7.91
N GLN A 114 11.95 6.25 -6.84
CA GLN A 114 13.39 6.49 -6.88
C GLN A 114 14.04 5.46 -7.80
N PRO A 115 15.01 5.88 -8.62
CA PRO A 115 15.81 4.94 -9.40
C PRO A 115 16.47 3.91 -8.50
N LEU A 116 16.55 2.66 -8.97
CA LEU A 116 17.14 1.56 -8.18
C LEU A 116 18.57 1.86 -7.72
N SER A 117 19.32 2.66 -8.49
CA SER A 117 20.66 3.14 -8.14
C SER A 117 20.71 3.99 -6.87
N HIS A 118 19.61 4.65 -6.51
CA HIS A 118 19.51 5.50 -5.31
C HIS A 118 19.01 4.71 -4.09
N LEU A 119 18.46 3.52 -4.29
CA LEU A 119 17.92 2.69 -3.19
C LEU A 119 18.98 1.80 -2.54
N SER A 120 20.13 1.62 -3.16
CA SER A 120 21.19 0.76 -2.65
C SER A 120 22.47 1.53 -2.37
N LEU A 121 23.04 1.32 -1.18
CA LEU A 121 24.34 1.86 -0.81
C LEU A 121 25.50 1.30 -1.67
N PHE A 122 25.29 0.12 -2.24
CA PHE A 122 26.31 -0.57 -3.04
C PHE A 122 25.84 -0.76 -4.50
N PRO A 123 26.56 -0.22 -5.48
CA PRO A 123 26.21 -0.38 -6.91
C PRO A 123 26.13 -1.86 -7.36
N SER A 124 26.89 -2.73 -6.72
CA SER A 124 26.87 -4.18 -6.98
C SER A 124 25.52 -4.80 -6.64
N THR A 125 24.85 -4.34 -5.57
CA THR A 125 23.52 -4.79 -5.16
C THR A 125 22.47 -4.39 -6.20
N ALA A 126 22.48 -3.14 -6.65
CA ALA A 126 21.58 -2.68 -7.71
C ALA A 126 21.75 -3.50 -9.00
N LYS A 127 22.99 -3.79 -9.42
CA LYS A 127 23.27 -4.67 -10.59
C LYS A 127 22.72 -6.07 -10.37
N LYS A 128 22.89 -6.65 -9.20
CA LYS A 128 22.36 -7.97 -8.86
C LYS A 128 20.82 -7.99 -8.87
N LEU A 129 20.16 -6.98 -8.35
CA LEU A 129 18.70 -6.83 -8.41
C LEU A 129 18.22 -6.77 -9.87
N LEU A 130 18.88 -5.97 -10.69
CA LEU A 130 18.57 -5.89 -12.13
C LEU A 130 18.76 -7.21 -12.86
N SER A 131 19.76 -8.03 -12.47
CA SER A 131 19.99 -9.34 -13.11
C SER A 131 18.82 -10.30 -12.90
N PHE A 132 18.05 -10.19 -11.82
CA PHE A 132 16.87 -11.01 -11.61
C PHE A 132 15.73 -10.72 -12.60
N LEU A 133 15.70 -9.53 -13.17
CA LEU A 133 14.69 -9.15 -14.17
C LEU A 133 14.93 -9.81 -15.55
N HIS A 134 16.08 -10.43 -15.77
CA HIS A 134 16.36 -11.17 -17.02
C HIS A 134 15.73 -12.57 -17.02
N TYR A 135 15.31 -13.07 -15.87
CA TYR A 135 14.60 -14.34 -15.81
C TYR A 135 13.20 -14.22 -16.41
N SER A 136 12.82 -15.22 -17.19
CA SER A 136 11.46 -15.31 -17.73
C SER A 136 10.44 -15.70 -16.67
N HIS A 137 10.86 -16.49 -15.68
CA HIS A 137 10.00 -17.01 -14.61
C HIS A 137 10.78 -17.19 -13.32
N GLY A 138 10.06 -17.37 -12.21
CA GLY A 138 10.61 -17.59 -10.88
C GLY A 138 9.92 -16.73 -9.83
N LEU A 139 10.22 -16.98 -8.55
CA LEU A 139 9.67 -16.25 -7.42
C LEU A 139 10.74 -15.39 -6.76
N LEU A 140 10.53 -14.06 -6.77
CA LEU A 140 11.32 -13.08 -6.02
C LEU A 140 10.60 -12.71 -4.75
N VAL A 141 11.22 -12.99 -3.61
CA VAL A 141 10.63 -12.72 -2.29
C VAL A 141 11.44 -11.63 -1.59
N PHE A 142 10.76 -10.53 -1.26
CA PHE A 142 11.31 -9.44 -0.47
C PHE A 142 10.92 -9.63 0.99
N THR A 143 11.88 -9.71 1.88
CA THR A 143 11.63 -9.97 3.30
C THR A 143 12.26 -8.90 4.17
N GLY A 144 11.67 -8.64 5.32
CA GLY A 144 12.12 -7.65 6.30
C GLY A 144 10.96 -7.03 7.08
N PRO A 145 11.23 -6.24 8.12
CA PRO A 145 10.21 -5.54 8.88
C PRO A 145 9.50 -4.46 8.07
N THR A 146 8.40 -3.94 8.59
CA THR A 146 7.71 -2.78 8.01
C THR A 146 8.68 -1.59 7.95
N GLY A 147 8.63 -0.81 6.84
CA GLY A 147 9.53 0.32 6.63
C GLY A 147 10.95 -0.03 6.16
N SER A 148 11.27 -1.30 5.89
CA SER A 148 12.60 -1.71 5.40
C SER A 148 12.82 -1.47 3.90
N GLY A 149 11.85 -0.89 3.18
CA GLY A 149 11.98 -0.56 1.75
C GLY A 149 11.56 -1.68 0.79
N LYS A 150 10.89 -2.74 1.24
CA LYS A 150 10.43 -3.86 0.39
C LYS A 150 9.61 -3.37 -0.81
N THR A 151 8.50 -2.68 -0.53
CA THR A 151 7.60 -2.14 -1.56
C THR A 151 8.31 -1.14 -2.46
N THR A 152 9.10 -0.24 -1.89
CA THR A 152 9.89 0.74 -2.65
C THR A 152 10.81 0.06 -3.66
N THR A 153 11.51 -1.00 -3.23
CA THR A 153 12.42 -1.77 -4.10
C THR A 153 11.64 -2.52 -5.18
N MET A 154 10.51 -3.13 -4.85
CA MET A 154 9.64 -3.79 -5.84
C MET A 154 9.15 -2.82 -6.91
N TYR A 155 8.63 -1.66 -6.51
CA TYR A 155 8.19 -0.65 -7.46
C TYR A 155 9.34 -0.11 -8.34
N ALA A 156 10.54 0.06 -7.78
CA ALA A 156 11.71 0.45 -8.57
C ALA A 156 12.08 -0.60 -9.63
N LEU A 157 11.96 -1.88 -9.30
CA LEU A 157 12.17 -2.98 -10.26
C LEU A 157 11.07 -3.04 -11.32
N LEU A 158 9.80 -2.88 -10.91
CA LEU A 158 8.67 -2.78 -11.85
C LEU A 158 8.86 -1.65 -12.85
N GLU A 159 9.33 -0.50 -12.38
CA GLU A 159 9.58 0.65 -13.24
C GLU A 159 10.64 0.36 -14.31
N VAL A 160 11.67 -0.42 -13.98
CA VAL A 160 12.68 -0.86 -14.95
C VAL A 160 12.06 -1.80 -16.00
N ILE A 161 11.20 -2.73 -15.60
CA ILE A 161 10.51 -3.65 -16.53
C ILE A 161 9.56 -2.84 -17.42
N ARG A 162 8.76 -1.97 -16.84
CA ARG A 162 7.77 -1.12 -17.51
C ARG A 162 8.42 -0.28 -18.64
N LYS A 163 9.55 0.36 -18.34
CA LYS A 163 10.29 1.18 -19.32
C LYS A 163 10.71 0.41 -20.56
N LYS A 164 10.96 -0.88 -20.46
CA LYS A 164 11.31 -1.74 -21.59
C LYS A 164 10.11 -2.06 -22.49
N LYS A 165 8.87 -1.93 -22.00
CA LYS A 165 7.60 -2.21 -22.71
C LYS A 165 7.52 -3.60 -23.39
N THR A 166 8.27 -4.58 -22.89
CA THR A 166 8.37 -5.92 -23.49
C THR A 166 7.62 -6.99 -22.73
N ARG A 167 7.07 -6.66 -21.55
CA ARG A 167 6.40 -7.60 -20.64
C ARG A 167 5.10 -7.03 -20.12
N ARG A 168 4.08 -7.87 -20.05
CA ARG A 168 2.80 -7.54 -19.44
C ARG A 168 2.91 -7.67 -17.93
N ILE A 169 2.72 -6.54 -17.23
CA ILE A 169 2.80 -6.46 -15.78
C ILE A 169 1.39 -6.42 -15.21
N VAL A 170 1.12 -7.26 -14.21
CA VAL A 170 -0.13 -7.23 -13.43
C VAL A 170 0.22 -7.20 -11.97
N THR A 171 -0.46 -6.34 -11.19
CA THR A 171 -0.26 -6.26 -9.75
C THR A 171 -1.54 -6.55 -8.97
N LEU A 172 -1.39 -7.09 -7.77
CA LEU A 172 -2.45 -7.37 -6.81
C LEU A 172 -2.02 -6.83 -5.45
N GLU A 173 -2.68 -5.79 -4.97
CA GLU A 173 -2.19 -4.95 -3.86
C GLU A 173 -3.30 -4.57 -2.87
N ASP A 174 -2.92 -4.32 -1.62
CA ASP A 174 -3.82 -3.91 -0.53
C ASP A 174 -3.24 -2.74 0.31
N PRO A 175 -3.44 -1.51 -0.12
CA PRO A 175 -3.99 -1.04 -1.40
C PRO A 175 -2.91 -0.86 -2.47
N VAL A 176 -3.33 -0.43 -3.68
CA VAL A 176 -2.40 0.09 -4.69
C VAL A 176 -1.75 1.36 -4.16
N GLU A 177 -0.43 1.34 -3.93
CA GLU A 177 0.29 2.49 -3.37
C GLU A 177 0.53 3.59 -4.41
N LYS A 178 0.71 3.20 -5.67
CA LYS A 178 0.96 4.14 -6.77
C LYS A 178 0.26 3.68 -8.04
N ARG A 179 -0.62 4.52 -8.57
CA ARG A 179 -1.28 4.27 -9.85
C ARG A 179 -0.31 4.39 -11.03
N ASN A 180 -0.47 3.53 -12.00
CA ASN A 180 0.35 3.50 -13.20
C ASN A 180 -0.47 2.97 -14.38
N ASP A 181 -0.70 3.81 -15.38
CA ASP A 181 -1.55 3.50 -16.55
C ASP A 181 -0.96 2.40 -17.45
N ASP A 182 0.35 2.17 -17.38
CA ASP A 182 1.02 1.11 -18.14
C ASP A 182 1.01 -0.27 -17.42
N VAL A 183 0.37 -0.37 -16.24
CA VAL A 183 0.34 -1.59 -15.42
C VAL A 183 -1.10 -1.93 -15.10
N LEU A 184 -1.49 -3.18 -15.30
CA LEU A 184 -2.81 -3.64 -14.85
C LEU A 184 -2.77 -3.85 -13.32
N GLN A 185 -3.36 -2.92 -12.58
CA GLN A 185 -3.34 -2.93 -11.12
C GLN A 185 -4.69 -3.34 -10.56
N ILE A 186 -4.70 -4.36 -9.71
CA ILE A 186 -5.88 -4.86 -9.02
C ILE A 186 -5.73 -4.56 -7.54
N GLN A 187 -6.70 -3.86 -6.99
CA GLN A 187 -6.76 -3.60 -5.57
C GLN A 187 -7.67 -4.60 -4.88
N ILE A 188 -7.20 -5.15 -3.76
CA ILE A 188 -8.00 -6.02 -2.89
C ILE A 188 -9.25 -5.29 -2.42
N ASN A 189 -10.39 -5.96 -2.53
CA ASN A 189 -11.67 -5.52 -2.04
C ASN A 189 -12.48 -6.72 -1.56
N GLU A 190 -12.31 -7.09 -0.31
CA GLU A 190 -12.97 -8.26 0.27
C GLU A 190 -14.50 -8.18 0.20
N LYS A 191 -15.08 -6.96 0.30
CA LYS A 191 -16.52 -6.75 0.19
C LYS A 191 -17.05 -7.08 -1.20
N ALA A 192 -16.24 -6.91 -2.23
CA ALA A 192 -16.55 -7.27 -3.61
C ALA A 192 -16.07 -8.69 -3.98
N GLY A 193 -15.54 -9.47 -3.03
CA GLY A 193 -14.99 -10.80 -3.26
C GLY A 193 -13.61 -10.81 -3.94
N ILE A 194 -12.95 -9.66 -4.06
CA ILE A 194 -11.58 -9.57 -4.61
C ILE A 194 -10.59 -9.80 -3.47
N THR A 195 -10.30 -11.07 -3.20
CA THR A 195 -9.24 -11.50 -2.25
C THR A 195 -7.92 -11.72 -2.98
N TYR A 196 -6.82 -11.90 -2.25
CA TYR A 196 -5.54 -12.27 -2.85
C TYR A 196 -5.64 -13.58 -3.65
N GLU A 197 -6.32 -14.58 -3.12
CA GLU A 197 -6.54 -15.86 -3.80
C GLU A 197 -7.34 -15.70 -5.09
N ALA A 198 -8.53 -15.08 -5.01
CA ALA A 198 -9.41 -14.90 -6.15
C ALA A 198 -8.77 -14.00 -7.23
N GLY A 199 -8.14 -12.91 -6.80
CA GLY A 199 -7.43 -11.99 -7.67
C GLY A 199 -6.28 -12.66 -8.41
N LEU A 200 -5.43 -13.41 -7.72
CA LEU A 200 -4.28 -14.10 -8.33
C LEU A 200 -4.74 -15.20 -9.30
N LYS A 201 -5.79 -15.96 -8.98
CA LYS A 201 -6.40 -16.90 -9.92
C LYS A 201 -6.94 -16.21 -11.19
N ALA A 202 -7.51 -15.02 -11.05
CA ALA A 202 -7.99 -14.26 -12.20
C ALA A 202 -6.82 -13.73 -13.05
N ILE A 203 -5.77 -13.20 -12.43
CA ILE A 203 -4.58 -12.68 -13.11
C ILE A 203 -3.97 -13.70 -14.04
N LEU A 204 -3.86 -14.96 -13.65
CA LEU A 204 -3.28 -16.04 -14.48
C LEU A 204 -4.03 -16.27 -15.80
N ARG A 205 -5.26 -15.76 -15.95
CA ARG A 205 -6.03 -15.82 -17.20
C ARG A 205 -5.87 -14.57 -18.07
N HIS A 206 -5.07 -13.60 -17.62
CA HIS A 206 -4.81 -12.34 -18.33
C HIS A 206 -3.46 -12.29 -19.03
N ASP A 207 -2.84 -13.45 -19.23
CA ASP A 207 -1.55 -13.60 -19.93
C ASP A 207 -0.45 -12.66 -19.38
N PRO A 208 -0.15 -12.71 -18.09
CA PRO A 208 0.87 -11.87 -17.47
C PRO A 208 2.26 -12.48 -17.68
N ASP A 209 3.27 -11.66 -17.97
CA ASP A 209 4.68 -12.07 -17.89
C ASP A 209 5.24 -11.86 -16.45
N VAL A 210 4.78 -10.78 -15.79
CA VAL A 210 5.23 -10.38 -14.47
C VAL A 210 4.02 -10.15 -13.57
N ILE A 211 4.02 -10.80 -12.43
CA ILE A 211 2.97 -10.66 -11.42
C ILE A 211 3.59 -10.10 -10.14
N LEU A 212 3.08 -8.98 -9.65
CA LEU A 212 3.39 -8.49 -8.32
C LEU A 212 2.24 -8.83 -7.37
N VAL A 213 2.52 -9.60 -6.34
CA VAL A 213 1.60 -9.86 -5.22
C VAL A 213 2.10 -9.06 -4.04
N GLY A 214 1.33 -8.08 -3.59
CA GLY A 214 1.76 -7.14 -2.53
C GLY A 214 2.37 -7.86 -1.34
N GLU A 215 1.68 -8.86 -0.82
CA GLU A 215 2.20 -9.76 0.22
C GLU A 215 1.51 -11.13 0.19
N ILE A 216 2.19 -12.12 0.75
CA ILE A 216 1.62 -13.46 1.00
C ILE A 216 1.29 -13.57 2.50
N ARG A 217 0.00 -13.69 2.80
CA ARG A 217 -0.51 -13.82 4.18
C ARG A 217 -0.94 -15.24 4.52
N ASP A 218 -1.38 -15.99 3.54
CA ASP A 218 -2.04 -17.30 3.70
C ASP A 218 -1.46 -18.38 2.77
N GLU A 219 -1.83 -19.61 3.07
CA GLU A 219 -1.37 -20.81 2.40
C GLU A 219 -1.83 -20.89 0.93
N GLU A 220 -3.07 -20.50 0.65
CA GLU A 220 -3.64 -20.61 -0.70
C GLU A 220 -2.98 -19.59 -1.66
N THR A 221 -2.79 -18.36 -1.21
CA THR A 221 -2.04 -17.34 -1.97
C THR A 221 -0.60 -17.80 -2.23
N ALA A 222 0.06 -18.39 -1.22
CA ALA A 222 1.42 -18.92 -1.38
C ALA A 222 1.50 -20.03 -2.43
N LYS A 223 0.58 -20.99 -2.39
CA LYS A 223 0.52 -22.09 -3.36
C LYS A 223 0.34 -21.59 -4.79
N ILE A 224 -0.57 -20.64 -4.99
CA ILE A 224 -0.85 -20.09 -6.33
C ILE A 224 0.36 -19.30 -6.84
N ALA A 225 0.99 -18.46 -6.00
CA ALA A 225 2.17 -17.68 -6.36
C ALA A 225 3.36 -18.57 -6.76
N ILE A 226 3.60 -19.65 -5.99
CA ILE A 226 4.64 -20.63 -6.30
C ILE A 226 4.32 -21.35 -7.61
N ARG A 227 3.10 -21.84 -7.82
CA ARG A 227 2.72 -22.48 -9.08
C ARG A 227 2.90 -21.55 -10.26
N ALA A 228 2.45 -20.30 -10.17
CA ALA A 228 2.66 -19.30 -11.21
C ALA A 228 4.14 -19.12 -11.54
N SER A 229 5.01 -19.08 -10.53
CA SER A 229 6.45 -18.93 -10.72
C SER A 229 7.11 -20.15 -11.38
N LEU A 230 6.52 -21.34 -11.25
CA LEU A 230 6.97 -22.57 -11.89
C LEU A 230 6.44 -22.74 -13.31
N THR A 231 5.31 -22.09 -13.64
CA THR A 231 4.60 -22.23 -14.92
C THR A 231 4.84 -21.08 -15.89
N GLY A 232 5.96 -20.36 -15.76
CA GLY A 232 6.41 -19.40 -16.76
C GLY A 232 6.30 -17.92 -16.38
N HIS A 233 5.83 -17.59 -15.16
CA HIS A 233 5.63 -16.21 -14.74
C HIS A 233 6.74 -15.74 -13.78
N LEU A 234 7.21 -14.50 -13.93
CA LEU A 234 8.06 -13.86 -12.93
C LEU A 234 7.17 -13.27 -11.83
N VAL A 235 7.15 -13.90 -10.66
CA VAL A 235 6.34 -13.46 -9.52
C VAL A 235 7.21 -12.71 -8.53
N MET A 236 6.77 -11.52 -8.11
CA MET A 236 7.40 -10.71 -7.06
C MET A 236 6.42 -10.55 -5.90
N THR A 237 6.90 -10.76 -4.67
CA THR A 237 6.05 -10.66 -3.48
C THR A 237 6.82 -10.26 -2.24
N THR A 238 6.10 -9.87 -1.17
CA THR A 238 6.71 -9.63 0.14
C THR A 238 6.29 -10.69 1.16
N LEU A 239 7.17 -10.90 2.14
CA LEU A 239 6.88 -11.63 3.36
C LEU A 239 7.36 -10.83 4.58
N HIS A 240 6.59 -10.88 5.65
CA HIS A 240 6.99 -10.30 6.94
C HIS A 240 7.77 -11.34 7.76
N THR A 241 9.03 -11.54 7.40
CA THR A 241 9.98 -12.39 8.14
C THR A 241 11.27 -11.60 8.39
N ASN A 242 12.02 -11.97 9.42
CA ASN A 242 13.23 -11.24 9.82
C ASN A 242 14.37 -11.41 8.81
N ASP A 243 14.41 -12.53 8.10
CA ASP A 243 15.48 -12.88 7.18
C ASP A 243 15.00 -13.81 6.04
N ALA A 244 15.89 -14.07 5.09
CA ALA A 244 15.63 -14.96 3.96
C ALA A 244 15.39 -16.40 4.39
N LYS A 245 16.06 -16.88 5.44
CA LYS A 245 15.87 -18.23 5.98
C LYS A 245 14.47 -18.40 6.56
N GLY A 246 14.01 -17.43 7.33
CA GLY A 246 12.66 -17.38 7.85
C GLY A 246 11.60 -17.33 6.73
N ALA A 247 11.90 -16.63 5.63
CA ALA A 247 10.99 -16.62 4.47
C ALA A 247 10.87 -18.00 3.81
N ILE A 248 11.98 -18.75 3.68
CA ILE A 248 11.95 -20.13 3.17
C ILE A 248 11.11 -21.00 4.08
N LEU A 249 11.36 -20.96 5.39
CA LEU A 249 10.61 -21.75 6.37
C LEU A 249 9.11 -21.40 6.34
N ARG A 250 8.77 -20.12 6.23
CA ARG A 250 7.39 -19.66 6.14
C ARG A 250 6.69 -20.17 4.88
N LEU A 251 7.33 -20.09 3.71
CA LEU A 251 6.78 -20.62 2.48
C LEU A 251 6.68 -22.15 2.52
N SER A 252 7.66 -22.84 3.09
CA SER A 252 7.61 -24.31 3.27
C SER A 252 6.47 -24.72 4.19
N SER A 253 6.19 -23.97 5.26
CA SER A 253 5.06 -24.26 6.16
C SER A 253 3.70 -24.12 5.45
N PHE A 254 3.60 -23.22 4.47
CA PHE A 254 2.40 -23.04 3.67
C PHE A 254 2.20 -24.12 2.61
N THR A 255 3.27 -24.69 2.07
CA THR A 255 3.13 -25.46 0.84
C THR A 255 3.40 -26.94 0.94
N LYS A 256 3.81 -27.52 2.03
CA LYS A 256 4.19 -28.96 2.12
C LYS A 256 5.03 -29.48 0.92
N PHE A 257 5.47 -28.58 0.02
CA PHE A 257 6.29 -28.89 -1.14
C PHE A 257 7.76 -28.79 -0.74
N GLU A 258 8.58 -29.72 -1.21
CA GLU A 258 10.01 -29.47 -1.33
C GLU A 258 10.21 -28.29 -2.25
N ILE A 259 10.52 -27.14 -1.67
CA ILE A 259 10.74 -25.91 -2.43
C ILE A 259 12.04 -26.12 -3.20
N CYS A 260 11.93 -26.37 -4.51
CA CYS A 260 13.08 -26.56 -5.36
C CYS A 260 13.88 -25.24 -5.40
N SER A 261 15.09 -25.29 -4.86
CA SER A 261 16.00 -24.12 -4.72
C SER A 261 16.29 -23.38 -6.03
N ARG A 262 16.03 -23.99 -7.18
CA ARG A 262 16.24 -23.40 -8.51
C ARG A 262 15.22 -22.32 -8.89
N SER A 263 14.01 -22.35 -8.31
CA SER A 263 12.93 -21.42 -8.65
C SER A 263 12.75 -20.29 -7.64
N LEU A 264 13.37 -20.39 -6.47
CA LEU A 264 13.27 -19.39 -5.42
C LEU A 264 14.50 -18.49 -5.37
N ARG A 265 14.27 -17.19 -5.33
CA ARG A 265 15.30 -16.17 -5.13
C ARG A 265 14.88 -15.25 -4.03
N PHE A 266 15.73 -15.16 -3.03
CA PHE A 266 15.48 -14.36 -1.84
C PHE A 266 16.37 -13.12 -1.83
N LEU A 267 15.78 -11.99 -1.53
CA LEU A 267 16.48 -10.74 -1.29
C LEU A 267 16.31 -10.40 0.17
N HIS A 268 17.41 -10.49 0.89
CA HIS A 268 17.48 -10.11 2.29
C HIS A 268 18.07 -8.71 2.39
N LYS A 269 17.36 -7.81 3.10
CA LYS A 269 17.75 -6.41 3.35
C LYS A 269 18.44 -5.71 2.16
N VAL A 270 17.68 -4.93 1.47
CA VAL A 270 18.23 -3.89 0.60
C VAL A 270 18.50 -2.65 1.43
#